data_1e3bb4d6937f89e03477e18ccf6572ad
#
_entry.id   1e3bb4d6937f89e03477e18ccf6572ad
#
_cell.length_a   1.000
_cell.length_b   1.000
_cell.length_c   1.000
_cell.angle_alpha   90.00
_cell.angle_beta   90.00
_cell.angle_gamma   90.00
#
_symmetry.space_group_name_H-M   'P 1'
#
loop_
_entity.id
_entity.type
_entity.pdbx_description
1 polymer ?
#
loop_
_entity_poly.entity_id
_entity_poly.type
_entity_poly.pdbx_seq_one_letter_code
_entity_poly.pdbx_strand_id
1 'polypeptide(L)'
;MKFKILLSAFLLTLAGTAFAQKNNMAYAITGDGNNDFVWMNIRQVDLSTGKVGKTIFERNKTHFIMTDVASKTSIEQAAKSNANIWETAAAPTGTFVAAAAYDKRSNKLFFTPMRSTDLRWLDMNIKNETPVFYTLKSNVLNTGDKNDEANHITRMVIAADGNGYAVTNDGNHLIRFTTAKRPVITDLGNLVDAEQNNGLSVHNKCSSWGGDMLADAFGKLYIISAGRNVFVVDIDTRVASFKGTITGLPANYTTNGAAVDADGNIVVSSANVFEGYFKLSLDDLKASKIEGSDKVYNASDLANANLLLQKQADAKNKFSFIGTGIIKEGQMASASGKIFPNPVTSASFKVLLDGNTQGIYTILLTDVAGRTLQSNKINVTAEQQSENVRILNRPSKGIYLVKVMNAQKQIIFTEKVMIQ
;
A
#
# COMPACT_ATOMS: atom_id res chain seq x y z
N MET A 1 -52.58 -54.23 9.23
CA MET A 1 -51.79 -53.21 9.95
C MET A 1 -50.44 -53.00 9.20
N LYS A 2 -50.29 -51.92 8.48
CA LYS A 2 -49.05 -51.60 7.80
C LYS A 2 -48.37 -50.46 8.56
N PHE A 3 -47.26 -50.76 9.21
CA PHE A 3 -46.35 -49.73 9.83
C PHE A 3 -45.62 -48.96 8.80
N LYS A 4 -45.77 -47.60 8.74
CA LYS A 4 -44.98 -46.71 7.98
C LYS A 4 -43.85 -46.19 8.89
N ILE A 5 -42.61 -46.55 8.56
CA ILE A 5 -41.42 -45.99 9.20
C ILE A 5 -41.10 -44.65 8.51
N LEU A 6 -41.22 -43.54 9.26
CA LEU A 6 -40.75 -42.23 8.85
C LEU A 6 -39.23 -42.16 9.09
N LEU A 7 -38.46 -42.09 8.03
CA LEU A 7 -37.02 -41.84 8.08
C LEU A 7 -36.81 -40.34 8.07
N SER A 8 -36.50 -39.76 9.25
CA SER A 8 -36.09 -38.34 9.37
C SER A 8 -34.63 -38.21 8.96
N ALA A 9 -34.38 -37.65 7.79
CA ALA A 9 -33.03 -37.26 7.35
C ALA A 9 -32.60 -36.01 8.10
N PHE A 10 -31.67 -36.16 9.01
CA PHE A 10 -30.98 -35.04 9.68
C PHE A 10 -29.90 -34.47 8.73
N LEU A 11 -30.21 -33.36 8.05
CA LEU A 11 -29.23 -32.63 7.26
C LEU A 11 -28.30 -31.89 8.22
N LEU A 12 -27.11 -32.43 8.49
CA LEU A 12 -26.01 -31.68 9.09
C LEU A 12 -25.48 -30.68 8.06
N THR A 13 -25.86 -29.43 8.17
CA THR A 13 -25.15 -28.33 7.48
C THR A 13 -23.83 -28.14 8.16
N LEU A 14 -22.75 -28.69 7.58
CA LEU A 14 -21.38 -28.22 7.86
C LEU A 14 -21.28 -26.77 7.40
N ALA A 15 -21.40 -25.84 8.34
CA ALA A 15 -20.94 -24.48 8.15
C ALA A 15 -19.41 -24.54 8.07
N GLY A 16 -18.90 -24.76 6.88
CA GLY A 16 -17.48 -24.59 6.59
C GLY A 16 -17.13 -23.15 6.87
N THR A 17 -16.40 -22.88 7.96
CA THR A 17 -15.68 -21.61 8.12
C THR A 17 -14.71 -21.52 6.95
N ALA A 18 -15.07 -20.74 5.94
CA ALA A 18 -14.14 -20.34 4.90
C ALA A 18 -13.05 -19.50 5.60
N PHE A 19 -11.97 -20.16 6.00
CA PHE A 19 -10.73 -19.44 6.31
C PHE A 19 -10.37 -18.70 5.03
N ALA A 20 -10.49 -17.37 5.03
CA ALA A 20 -9.96 -16.56 3.97
C ALA A 20 -8.49 -16.96 3.79
N GLN A 21 -8.19 -17.57 2.65
CA GLN A 21 -6.84 -18.04 2.36
C GLN A 21 -5.91 -16.81 2.45
N LYS A 22 -5.01 -16.83 3.43
CA LYS A 22 -4.06 -15.74 3.64
C LYS A 22 -3.27 -15.56 2.35
N ASN A 23 -3.27 -14.35 1.79
CA ASN A 23 -2.57 -14.09 0.55
C ASN A 23 -1.07 -14.01 0.80
N ASN A 24 -0.35 -15.06 0.45
CA ASN A 24 1.10 -15.18 0.62
C ASN A 24 1.84 -15.01 -0.71
N MET A 25 1.22 -14.35 -1.67
CA MET A 25 1.77 -14.15 -3.01
C MET A 25 2.29 -12.72 -3.19
N ALA A 26 3.33 -12.58 -3.99
CA ALA A 26 3.81 -11.29 -4.50
C ALA A 26 4.08 -11.36 -6.00
N TYR A 27 4.09 -10.21 -6.66
CA TYR A 27 4.60 -10.06 -8.02
C TYR A 27 6.07 -9.67 -7.93
N ALA A 28 6.92 -10.43 -8.60
CA ALA A 28 8.36 -10.24 -8.62
C ALA A 28 8.82 -9.74 -9.99
N ILE A 29 9.66 -8.73 -10.00
CA ILE A 29 10.38 -8.30 -11.19
C ILE A 29 11.67 -9.09 -11.26
N THR A 30 11.85 -9.91 -12.32
CA THR A 30 12.90 -10.92 -12.40
C THR A 30 13.63 -10.90 -13.74
N GLY A 31 14.76 -11.58 -13.83
CA GLY A 31 15.49 -11.83 -15.06
C GLY A 31 14.88 -12.96 -15.93
N ASP A 32 15.56 -13.31 -17.01
CA ASP A 32 15.16 -14.38 -17.93
C ASP A 32 15.41 -15.77 -17.31
N GLY A 33 16.40 -15.88 -16.45
CA GLY A 33 16.79 -17.10 -15.75
C GLY A 33 17.19 -16.82 -14.30
N ASN A 34 17.68 -17.87 -13.62
CA ASN A 34 18.06 -17.77 -12.22
C ASN A 34 19.35 -16.95 -12.00
N ASN A 35 20.24 -16.87 -12.98
CA ASN A 35 21.50 -16.12 -12.93
C ASN A 35 21.52 -14.96 -13.92
N ASP A 36 20.40 -14.23 -14.02
CA ASP A 36 20.25 -13.17 -14.99
C ASP A 36 19.91 -11.86 -14.30
N PHE A 37 20.50 -10.76 -14.76
CA PHE A 37 20.36 -9.41 -14.23
C PHE A 37 19.47 -8.52 -15.11
N VAL A 38 18.67 -9.11 -15.98
CA VAL A 38 17.75 -8.39 -16.87
C VAL A 38 16.38 -8.29 -16.21
N TRP A 39 16.15 -7.35 -15.35
CA TRP A 39 14.93 -7.20 -14.58
C TRP A 39 13.78 -6.62 -15.41
N MET A 40 13.20 -7.46 -16.26
CA MET A 40 12.13 -7.08 -17.19
C MET A 40 10.95 -8.04 -17.23
N ASN A 41 11.03 -9.18 -16.54
CA ASN A 41 9.95 -10.16 -16.50
C ASN A 41 9.12 -10.02 -15.24
N ILE A 42 7.84 -10.35 -15.31
CA ILE A 42 6.90 -10.27 -14.20
C ILE A 42 6.43 -11.68 -13.87
N ARG A 43 6.68 -12.14 -12.65
CA ARG A 43 6.27 -13.44 -12.14
C ARG A 43 5.49 -13.30 -10.84
N GLN A 44 4.55 -14.19 -10.61
CA GLN A 44 3.90 -14.36 -9.33
C GLN A 44 4.67 -15.39 -8.53
N VAL A 45 5.09 -15.04 -7.32
CA VAL A 45 5.88 -15.90 -6.44
C VAL A 45 5.16 -16.13 -5.12
N ASP A 46 5.34 -17.30 -4.55
CA ASP A 46 4.89 -17.63 -3.20
C ASP A 46 5.95 -17.18 -2.18
N LEU A 47 5.58 -16.29 -1.28
CA LEU A 47 6.49 -15.73 -0.27
C LEU A 47 6.94 -16.74 0.79
N SER A 48 6.26 -17.88 0.93
CA SER A 48 6.66 -18.94 1.89
C SER A 48 7.72 -19.88 1.34
N THR A 49 7.89 -19.91 0.02
CA THR A 49 8.81 -20.86 -0.65
C THR A 49 9.72 -20.19 -1.68
N GLY A 50 9.43 -18.95 -2.10
CA GLY A 50 10.10 -18.29 -3.22
C GLY A 50 9.80 -18.90 -4.59
N LYS A 51 8.90 -19.88 -4.67
CA LYS A 51 8.57 -20.57 -5.94
C LYS A 51 7.69 -19.71 -6.83
N VAL A 52 7.96 -19.77 -8.14
CA VAL A 52 7.11 -19.18 -9.15
C VAL A 52 5.83 -19.99 -9.27
N GLY A 53 4.68 -19.36 -8.96
CA GLY A 53 3.35 -19.93 -9.18
C GLY A 53 2.86 -19.69 -10.60
N LYS A 54 3.09 -18.48 -11.14
CA LYS A 54 2.68 -18.10 -12.51
C LYS A 54 3.67 -17.11 -13.12
N THR A 55 4.02 -17.32 -14.37
CA THR A 55 4.68 -16.30 -15.20
C THR A 55 3.60 -15.43 -15.83
N ILE A 56 3.67 -14.12 -15.57
CA ILE A 56 2.69 -13.13 -16.06
C ILE A 56 3.16 -12.52 -17.37
N PHE A 57 4.44 -12.16 -17.42
CA PHE A 57 5.05 -11.55 -18.59
C PHE A 57 6.52 -11.96 -18.69
N GLU A 58 6.91 -12.47 -19.85
CA GLU A 58 8.31 -12.69 -20.24
C GLU A 58 8.62 -11.88 -21.49
N ARG A 59 9.58 -10.97 -21.37
CA ARG A 59 9.94 -10.00 -22.41
C ARG A 59 10.18 -10.63 -23.81
N ASN A 60 10.76 -11.83 -23.84
CA ASN A 60 11.14 -12.51 -25.09
C ASN A 60 10.08 -13.50 -25.58
N LYS A 61 8.99 -13.72 -24.83
CA LYS A 61 8.02 -14.80 -25.14
C LYS A 61 6.58 -14.34 -25.14
N THR A 62 6.25 -13.29 -24.37
CA THR A 62 4.86 -12.89 -24.18
C THR A 62 4.47 -11.82 -25.18
N HIS A 63 3.43 -12.10 -25.96
CA HIS A 63 2.75 -11.10 -26.75
C HIS A 63 2.04 -10.11 -25.83
N PHE A 64 2.06 -8.82 -26.13
CA PHE A 64 1.46 -7.78 -25.28
C PHE A 64 0.83 -6.65 -26.10
N ILE A 65 -0.05 -5.94 -25.44
CA ILE A 65 -0.60 -4.65 -25.90
C ILE A 65 -0.14 -3.57 -24.95
N MET A 66 0.34 -2.43 -25.48
CA MET A 66 0.70 -1.26 -24.70
C MET A 66 -0.09 -0.05 -25.18
N THR A 67 -0.84 0.56 -24.28
CA THR A 67 -1.74 1.69 -24.56
C THR A 67 -1.24 2.96 -23.87
N ASP A 68 -1.01 4.02 -24.62
CA ASP A 68 -0.79 5.35 -24.09
C ASP A 68 -2.13 5.95 -23.65
N VAL A 69 -2.23 6.31 -22.36
CA VAL A 69 -3.49 6.80 -21.74
C VAL A 69 -3.85 8.22 -22.18
N ALA A 70 -2.85 9.02 -22.55
CA ALA A 70 -3.08 10.40 -22.97
C ALA A 70 -3.60 10.47 -24.41
N SER A 71 -2.92 9.79 -25.33
CA SER A 71 -3.29 9.78 -26.77
C SER A 71 -4.35 8.72 -27.12
N LYS A 72 -4.57 7.74 -26.24
CA LYS A 72 -5.41 6.55 -26.47
C LYS A 72 -4.93 5.67 -27.63
N THR A 73 -3.68 5.79 -28.02
CA THR A 73 -3.07 4.92 -29.03
C THR A 73 -2.55 3.64 -28.40
N SER A 74 -2.69 2.54 -29.13
CA SER A 74 -2.22 1.24 -28.69
C SER A 74 -1.17 0.69 -29.65
N ILE A 75 -0.14 0.07 -29.10
CA ILE A 75 0.88 -0.68 -29.82
C ILE A 75 0.67 -2.14 -29.44
N GLU A 76 0.51 -2.99 -30.44
CA GLU A 76 0.47 -4.42 -30.27
C GLU A 76 1.79 -5.01 -30.78
N GLN A 77 2.42 -5.86 -29.97
CA GLN A 77 3.75 -6.36 -30.24
C GLN A 77 3.82 -7.87 -30.04
N ALA A 78 4.25 -8.56 -31.09
CA ALA A 78 4.52 -10.00 -31.02
C ALA A 78 5.83 -10.27 -30.23
N ALA A 79 5.87 -11.40 -29.54
CA ALA A 79 6.98 -11.80 -28.67
C ALA A 79 8.37 -11.84 -29.31
N LYS A 80 8.46 -11.96 -30.62
CA LYS A 80 9.73 -12.09 -31.40
C LYS A 80 10.18 -10.80 -32.07
N SER A 81 9.60 -9.66 -31.78
CA SER A 81 9.99 -8.42 -32.43
C SER A 81 11.30 -7.89 -31.85
N ASN A 82 12.22 -7.63 -32.75
CA ASN A 82 13.52 -6.92 -32.56
C ASN A 82 14.14 -6.91 -31.18
N ALA A 83 15.28 -7.59 -31.00
CA ALA A 83 16.05 -7.61 -29.74
C ALA A 83 16.30 -6.20 -29.14
N ASN A 84 16.39 -5.17 -29.98
CA ASN A 84 16.67 -3.80 -29.56
C ASN A 84 15.47 -3.04 -28.97
N ILE A 85 14.25 -3.57 -29.03
CA ILE A 85 13.07 -2.89 -28.45
C ILE A 85 13.18 -2.76 -26.94
N TRP A 86 13.92 -3.66 -26.28
CA TRP A 86 14.10 -3.68 -24.83
C TRP A 86 14.94 -2.54 -24.28
N GLU A 87 15.72 -1.89 -25.13
CA GLU A 87 16.47 -0.69 -24.81
C GLU A 87 15.64 0.59 -25.02
N THR A 88 14.43 0.45 -25.56
CA THR A 88 13.55 1.57 -25.90
C THR A 88 12.35 1.70 -24.97
N ALA A 89 11.77 2.88 -24.94
CA ALA A 89 10.53 3.14 -24.24
C ALA A 89 9.30 2.39 -24.81
N ALA A 90 9.43 1.77 -25.99
CA ALA A 90 8.35 1.02 -26.62
C ALA A 90 8.06 -0.32 -25.94
N ALA A 91 9.04 -0.92 -25.25
CA ALA A 91 8.82 -2.13 -24.47
C ALA A 91 8.18 -1.79 -23.10
N PRO A 92 7.23 -2.57 -22.61
CA PRO A 92 6.54 -2.27 -21.33
C PRO A 92 7.51 -2.11 -20.17
N THR A 93 8.50 -2.99 -20.06
CA THR A 93 9.51 -3.04 -19.01
C THR A 93 10.89 -2.60 -19.50
N GLY A 94 10.94 -1.95 -20.67
CA GLY A 94 12.18 -1.47 -21.29
C GLY A 94 12.96 -0.55 -20.38
N THR A 95 14.30 -0.65 -20.41
CA THR A 95 15.27 0.01 -19.53
C THR A 95 15.28 -0.46 -18.06
N PHE A 96 14.82 -1.68 -17.80
CA PHE A 96 14.75 -2.34 -16.49
C PHE A 96 13.73 -1.72 -15.52
N VAL A 97 13.23 -2.53 -14.62
CA VAL A 97 12.30 -2.11 -13.55
C VAL A 97 12.90 -2.48 -12.19
N ALA A 98 12.98 -1.50 -11.31
CA ALA A 98 13.44 -1.66 -9.94
C ALA A 98 12.40 -1.19 -8.90
N ALA A 99 11.22 -0.78 -9.37
CA ALA A 99 10.14 -0.30 -8.50
C ALA A 99 8.79 -0.73 -9.05
N ALA A 100 8.03 -1.48 -8.29
CA ALA A 100 6.66 -1.88 -8.61
C ALA A 100 5.75 -1.85 -7.38
N ALA A 101 4.46 -1.65 -7.58
CA ALA A 101 3.46 -1.62 -6.52
C ALA A 101 2.14 -2.23 -7.00
N TYR A 102 1.57 -3.14 -6.22
CA TYR A 102 0.31 -3.79 -6.58
C TYR A 102 -0.88 -3.20 -5.83
N ASP A 103 -1.83 -2.64 -6.58
CA ASP A 103 -3.13 -2.22 -6.05
C ASP A 103 -4.18 -3.31 -6.23
N LYS A 104 -4.51 -4.00 -5.14
CA LYS A 104 -5.55 -5.04 -5.12
C LYS A 104 -6.95 -4.51 -5.47
N ARG A 105 -7.25 -3.23 -5.16
CA ARG A 105 -8.59 -2.64 -5.37
C ARG A 105 -8.88 -2.43 -6.85
N SER A 106 -7.89 -1.96 -7.61
CA SER A 106 -7.99 -1.77 -9.07
C SER A 106 -7.45 -2.96 -9.86
N ASN A 107 -6.86 -3.95 -9.17
CA ASN A 107 -6.18 -5.12 -9.74
C ASN A 107 -5.13 -4.72 -10.78
N LYS A 108 -4.23 -3.81 -10.41
CA LYS A 108 -3.18 -3.28 -11.29
C LYS A 108 -1.82 -3.38 -10.63
N LEU A 109 -0.83 -3.77 -11.39
CA LEU A 109 0.58 -3.68 -11.01
C LEU A 109 1.18 -2.44 -11.64
N PHE A 110 1.47 -1.43 -10.82
CA PHE A 110 2.13 -0.18 -11.22
C PHE A 110 3.65 -0.35 -11.15
N PHE A 111 4.36 0.30 -12.05
CA PHE A 111 5.83 0.32 -12.06
C PHE A 111 6.35 1.51 -12.90
N THR A 112 7.63 1.80 -12.74
CA THR A 112 8.33 2.82 -13.53
C THR A 112 9.64 2.23 -14.03
N PRO A 113 9.87 2.12 -15.36
CA PRO A 113 11.17 1.75 -15.87
C PRO A 113 12.24 2.79 -15.48
N MET A 114 13.44 2.35 -15.07
CA MET A 114 14.44 3.20 -14.43
C MET A 114 14.84 4.44 -15.23
N ARG A 115 14.94 4.32 -16.57
CA ARG A 115 15.32 5.45 -17.44
C ARG A 115 14.13 6.09 -18.15
N SER A 116 12.90 5.93 -17.60
CA SER A 116 11.67 6.47 -18.17
C SER A 116 11.11 7.60 -17.30
N THR A 117 10.30 8.44 -17.92
CA THR A 117 9.48 9.45 -17.25
C THR A 117 8.01 9.06 -17.23
N ASP A 118 7.74 7.75 -17.38
CA ASP A 118 6.39 7.21 -17.48
C ASP A 118 6.02 6.45 -16.21
N LEU A 119 4.81 6.68 -15.71
CA LEU A 119 4.14 5.72 -14.85
C LEU A 119 3.46 4.69 -15.74
N ARG A 120 3.77 3.42 -15.52
CA ARG A 120 3.18 2.30 -16.26
C ARG A 120 2.42 1.40 -15.32
N TRP A 121 1.46 0.68 -15.86
CA TRP A 121 0.80 -0.40 -15.14
C TRP A 121 0.35 -1.52 -16.04
N LEU A 122 0.31 -2.69 -15.48
CA LEU A 122 -0.29 -3.88 -16.07
C LEU A 122 -1.68 -4.06 -15.46
N ASP A 123 -2.71 -4.21 -16.30
CA ASP A 123 -4.02 -4.69 -15.87
C ASP A 123 -3.92 -6.19 -15.58
N MET A 124 -4.09 -6.58 -14.34
CA MET A 124 -3.98 -7.98 -13.92
C MET A 124 -5.20 -8.82 -14.27
N ASN A 125 -6.25 -8.21 -14.83
CA ASN A 125 -7.38 -8.93 -15.44
C ASN A 125 -7.04 -9.40 -16.86
N ILE A 126 -5.98 -10.21 -16.99
CA ILE A 126 -5.45 -10.66 -18.26
C ILE A 126 -6.46 -11.58 -18.95
N LYS A 127 -6.86 -11.21 -20.17
CA LYS A 127 -7.75 -11.97 -21.04
C LYS A 127 -6.96 -12.59 -22.19
N ASN A 128 -7.32 -13.82 -22.55
CA ASN A 128 -6.72 -14.54 -23.71
C ASN A 128 -5.18 -14.58 -23.64
N GLU A 129 -4.61 -14.68 -22.43
CA GLU A 129 -3.16 -14.74 -22.19
C GLU A 129 -2.36 -13.53 -22.70
N THR A 130 -3.02 -12.47 -23.15
CA THR A 130 -2.37 -11.26 -23.65
C THR A 130 -2.40 -10.16 -22.57
N PRO A 131 -1.26 -9.83 -21.94
CA PRO A 131 -1.16 -8.73 -21.00
C PRO A 131 -1.38 -7.38 -21.69
N VAL A 132 -2.16 -6.52 -21.03
CA VAL A 132 -2.41 -5.14 -21.48
C VAL A 132 -1.71 -4.19 -20.53
N PHE A 133 -0.69 -3.52 -21.04
CA PHE A 133 0.03 -2.49 -20.34
C PHE A 133 -0.51 -1.10 -20.70
N TYR A 134 -0.43 -0.21 -19.75
CA TYR A 134 -0.75 1.19 -19.93
C TYR A 134 0.46 2.05 -19.58
N THR A 135 0.61 3.16 -20.28
CA THR A 135 1.67 4.15 -20.01
C THR A 135 1.07 5.54 -19.91
N LEU A 136 1.57 6.31 -18.94
CA LEU A 136 1.24 7.71 -18.73
C LEU A 136 2.54 8.50 -18.52
N LYS A 137 2.94 9.26 -19.52
CA LYS A 137 4.06 10.18 -19.44
C LYS A 137 3.73 11.35 -18.52
N SER A 138 4.64 11.73 -17.64
CA SER A 138 4.45 12.83 -16.70
C SER A 138 5.74 13.63 -16.50
N ASN A 139 5.64 14.95 -16.59
CA ASN A 139 6.75 15.85 -16.28
C ASN A 139 7.19 15.76 -14.81
N VAL A 140 6.30 15.35 -13.90
CA VAL A 140 6.61 15.11 -12.49
C VAL A 140 7.62 13.97 -12.31
N LEU A 141 7.64 13.00 -13.23
CA LEU A 141 8.58 11.88 -13.21
C LEU A 141 9.93 12.24 -13.90
N ASN A 142 10.04 13.44 -14.42
CA ASN A 142 11.31 13.94 -14.96
C ASN A 142 12.16 14.55 -13.83
N THR A 143 12.65 13.71 -12.94
CA THR A 143 13.38 14.04 -11.72
C THR A 143 14.86 14.40 -11.96
N GLY A 144 15.28 14.56 -13.22
CA GLY A 144 16.64 14.89 -13.60
C GLY A 144 17.16 14.01 -14.76
N ASP A 145 18.47 14.05 -15.01
CA ASP A 145 19.10 13.21 -16.04
C ASP A 145 18.89 11.71 -15.72
N LYS A 146 18.25 11.01 -16.61
CA LYS A 146 17.96 9.58 -16.47
C LYS A 146 19.18 8.66 -16.74
N ASN A 147 20.32 9.22 -17.11
CA ASN A 147 21.58 8.50 -17.11
C ASN A 147 22.24 8.51 -15.72
N ASP A 148 21.85 9.42 -14.84
CA ASP A 148 22.28 9.42 -13.45
C ASP A 148 21.33 8.53 -12.63
N GLU A 149 21.88 7.49 -12.02
CA GLU A 149 21.15 6.55 -11.17
C GLU A 149 20.46 7.21 -9.95
N ALA A 150 20.93 8.36 -9.51
CA ALA A 150 20.30 9.14 -8.45
C ALA A 150 18.83 9.43 -8.73
N ASN A 151 18.52 9.71 -10.01
CA ASN A 151 17.20 10.12 -10.49
C ASN A 151 16.27 8.94 -10.85
N HIS A 152 16.74 7.69 -10.72
CA HIS A 152 15.91 6.52 -10.96
C HIS A 152 14.92 6.33 -9.82
N ILE A 153 13.66 6.02 -10.13
CA ILE A 153 12.71 5.52 -9.14
C ILE A 153 13.02 4.05 -8.90
N THR A 154 13.42 3.71 -7.68
CA THR A 154 13.84 2.36 -7.29
C THR A 154 12.99 1.77 -6.18
N ARG A 155 11.99 2.50 -5.69
CA ARG A 155 11.13 2.09 -4.58
C ARG A 155 9.70 2.52 -4.85
N MET A 156 8.74 1.61 -4.69
CA MET A 156 7.34 1.92 -4.91
C MET A 156 6.42 1.04 -4.04
N VAL A 157 5.34 1.61 -3.51
CA VAL A 157 4.32 0.86 -2.75
C VAL A 157 2.94 1.50 -2.87
N ILE A 158 1.89 0.71 -2.71
CA ILE A 158 0.54 1.23 -2.45
C ILE A 158 0.34 1.29 -0.94
N ALA A 159 0.09 2.49 -0.43
CA ALA A 159 -0.09 2.71 1.01
C ALA A 159 -1.55 2.49 1.46
N ALA A 160 -1.75 2.54 2.79
CA ALA A 160 -3.05 2.32 3.41
C ALA A 160 -4.13 3.33 3.00
N ASP A 161 -3.74 4.55 2.62
CA ASP A 161 -4.64 5.59 2.08
C ASP A 161 -5.11 5.30 0.64
N GLY A 162 -4.50 4.28 0.03
CA GLY A 162 -4.83 3.83 -1.31
C GLY A 162 -4.15 4.58 -2.44
N ASN A 163 -3.25 5.49 -2.15
CA ASN A 163 -2.37 6.08 -3.14
C ASN A 163 -1.09 5.24 -3.30
N GLY A 164 -0.48 5.34 -4.46
CA GLY A 164 0.86 4.86 -4.67
C GLY A 164 1.88 5.91 -4.28
N TYR A 165 3.00 5.45 -3.74
CA TYR A 165 4.15 6.27 -3.41
C TYR A 165 5.39 5.69 -4.07
N ALA A 166 6.24 6.55 -4.59
CA ALA A 166 7.49 6.21 -5.24
C ALA A 166 8.61 7.14 -4.76
N VAL A 167 9.83 6.63 -4.66
CA VAL A 167 10.99 7.42 -4.20
C VAL A 167 12.14 7.23 -5.16
N THR A 168 12.79 8.34 -5.50
CA THR A 168 14.05 8.30 -6.27
C THR A 168 15.18 7.68 -5.44
N ASN A 169 16.19 7.21 -6.13
CA ASN A 169 17.31 6.49 -5.52
C ASN A 169 18.03 7.35 -4.47
N ASP A 170 18.17 8.62 -4.74
CA ASP A 170 18.79 9.62 -3.85
C ASP A 170 17.85 10.15 -2.75
N GLY A 171 16.55 9.80 -2.76
CA GLY A 171 15.57 10.27 -1.77
C GLY A 171 15.11 11.72 -1.98
N ASN A 172 15.51 12.39 -3.07
CA ASN A 172 15.17 13.79 -3.30
C ASN A 172 13.74 14.01 -3.79
N HIS A 173 13.05 12.94 -4.25
CA HIS A 173 11.69 13.01 -4.72
C HIS A 173 10.85 11.91 -4.11
N LEU A 174 9.94 12.27 -3.20
CA LEU A 174 8.82 11.45 -2.77
C LEU A 174 7.62 11.77 -3.66
N ILE A 175 7.25 10.86 -4.53
CA ILE A 175 6.21 11.03 -5.52
C ILE A 175 4.97 10.26 -5.09
N ARG A 176 3.81 10.90 -5.09
CA ARG A 176 2.50 10.29 -4.87
C ARG A 176 1.76 10.17 -6.18
N PHE A 177 1.07 9.05 -6.40
CA PHE A 177 0.15 8.88 -7.53
C PHE A 177 -1.16 8.19 -7.10
N THR A 178 -2.27 8.54 -7.77
CA THR A 178 -3.55 7.85 -7.57
C THR A 178 -3.63 6.61 -8.45
N THR A 179 -4.40 5.60 -8.03
CA THR A 179 -4.58 4.35 -8.79
C THR A 179 -5.82 4.38 -9.72
N ALA A 180 -6.34 5.56 -10.02
CA ALA A 180 -7.47 5.79 -10.91
C ALA A 180 -7.17 5.34 -12.36
N LYS A 181 -8.18 5.37 -13.23
CA LYS A 181 -8.00 5.09 -14.67
C LYS A 181 -7.01 6.06 -15.34
N ARG A 182 -6.97 7.29 -14.89
CA ARG A 182 -5.99 8.30 -15.25
C ARG A 182 -5.33 8.78 -13.96
N PRO A 183 -4.15 8.25 -13.59
CA PRO A 183 -3.45 8.65 -12.39
C PRO A 183 -3.14 10.15 -12.35
N VAL A 184 -3.29 10.74 -11.18
CA VAL A 184 -2.75 12.06 -10.86
C VAL A 184 -1.44 11.83 -10.14
N ILE A 185 -0.38 12.46 -10.61
CA ILE A 185 0.99 12.31 -10.09
C ILE A 185 1.42 13.63 -9.49
N THR A 186 1.95 13.60 -8.27
CA THR A 186 2.38 14.78 -7.52
C THR A 186 3.74 14.49 -6.87
N ASP A 187 4.69 15.37 -7.05
CA ASP A 187 5.93 15.36 -6.29
C ASP A 187 5.69 16.07 -4.95
N LEU A 188 5.94 15.38 -3.85
CA LEU A 188 5.81 15.90 -2.50
C LEU A 188 7.11 16.58 -2.03
N GLY A 189 8.21 16.45 -2.77
CA GLY A 189 9.53 16.96 -2.45
C GLY A 189 10.46 15.92 -1.83
N ASN A 190 11.60 16.38 -1.36
CA ASN A 190 12.66 15.53 -0.79
C ASN A 190 12.26 14.92 0.56
N LEU A 191 12.81 13.74 0.83
CA LEU A 191 12.85 13.19 2.18
C LEU A 191 13.78 14.05 3.05
N VAL A 192 13.57 14.00 4.36
CA VAL A 192 14.39 14.73 5.33
C VAL A 192 14.89 13.72 6.38
N ASP A 193 16.17 13.65 6.59
CA ASP A 193 16.73 12.80 7.63
C ASP A 193 16.31 13.30 9.01
N ALA A 194 15.90 12.38 9.88
CA ALA A 194 15.63 12.71 11.26
C ALA A 194 16.94 13.01 12.02
N GLU A 195 16.91 13.99 12.93
CA GLU A 195 18.10 14.39 13.72
C GLU A 195 18.72 13.20 14.49
N GLN A 196 17.89 12.27 14.95
CA GLN A 196 18.31 11.08 15.69
C GLN A 196 18.93 9.96 14.82
N ASN A 197 19.09 10.15 13.52
CA ASN A 197 19.70 9.15 12.63
C ASN A 197 21.21 8.96 12.86
N ASN A 198 21.86 9.81 13.68
CA ASN A 198 23.27 9.73 14.04
C ASN A 198 24.22 9.64 12.82
N GLY A 199 23.96 10.44 11.80
CA GLY A 199 24.75 10.50 10.58
C GLY A 199 24.40 9.45 9.52
N LEU A 200 23.43 8.56 9.78
CA LEU A 200 22.85 7.69 8.76
C LEU A 200 21.81 8.46 7.95
N SER A 201 22.04 8.57 6.65
CA SER A 201 21.20 9.35 5.74
C SER A 201 20.50 8.45 4.74
N VAL A 202 19.21 8.71 4.50
CA VAL A 202 18.44 8.06 3.43
C VAL A 202 18.98 8.45 2.04
N HIS A 203 19.73 9.56 1.95
CA HIS A 203 20.33 10.07 0.71
C HIS A 203 21.71 9.46 0.39
N ASN A 204 22.31 8.75 1.34
CA ASN A 204 23.67 8.23 1.18
C ASN A 204 23.75 7.13 0.13
N LYS A 205 24.53 7.37 -0.93
CA LYS A 205 24.69 6.43 -2.05
C LYS A 205 25.16 5.03 -1.61
N CYS A 206 26.12 4.97 -0.71
CA CYS A 206 26.77 3.70 -0.36
C CYS A 206 25.93 2.83 0.58
N SER A 207 25.09 3.43 1.42
CA SER A 207 24.35 2.72 2.47
C SER A 207 22.84 2.66 2.26
N SER A 208 22.30 3.55 1.42
CA SER A 208 20.86 3.77 1.40
C SER A 208 20.21 3.74 0.02
N TRP A 209 21.00 3.77 -1.06
CA TRP A 209 20.43 3.67 -2.40
C TRP A 209 19.98 2.26 -2.76
N GLY A 210 19.12 2.14 -3.76
CA GLY A 210 18.48 0.89 -4.14
C GLY A 210 17.51 0.39 -3.09
N GLY A 211 17.08 -0.84 -3.25
CA GLY A 211 16.15 -1.47 -2.31
C GLY A 211 14.71 -1.31 -2.73
N ASP A 212 13.82 -1.42 -1.76
CA ASP A 212 12.38 -1.42 -1.97
C ASP A 212 11.65 -0.63 -0.87
N MET A 213 10.33 -0.53 -0.97
CA MET A 213 9.51 0.20 -0.01
C MET A 213 8.24 -0.56 0.35
N LEU A 214 7.93 -0.59 1.64
CA LEU A 214 6.70 -1.16 2.20
C LEU A 214 5.86 -0.05 2.83
N ALA A 215 4.59 -0.36 3.09
CA ALA A 215 3.69 0.51 3.86
C ALA A 215 3.09 -0.25 5.04
N ASP A 216 2.75 0.47 6.11
CA ASP A 216 1.99 -0.09 7.21
C ASP A 216 0.51 0.35 7.20
N ALA A 217 -0.27 -0.31 8.01
CA ALA A 217 -1.70 -0.04 8.15
C ALA A 217 -2.01 1.28 8.91
N PHE A 218 -0.98 1.99 9.39
CA PHE A 218 -1.10 3.27 10.10
C PHE A 218 -0.64 4.47 9.25
N GLY A 219 -0.27 4.25 7.98
CA GLY A 219 0.07 5.30 7.03
C GLY A 219 1.55 5.72 7.04
N LYS A 220 2.45 4.86 7.53
CA LYS A 220 3.90 5.06 7.39
C LYS A 220 4.44 4.25 6.21
N LEU A 221 5.53 4.75 5.62
CA LEU A 221 6.30 4.02 4.64
C LEU A 221 7.60 3.51 5.29
N TYR A 222 8.09 2.39 4.77
CA TYR A 222 9.33 1.75 5.23
C TYR A 222 10.24 1.56 4.04
N ILE A 223 11.32 2.32 3.97
CA ILE A 223 12.36 2.13 2.97
C ILE A 223 13.31 1.07 3.49
N ILE A 224 13.50 0.02 2.69
CA ILE A 224 14.50 -1.03 2.90
C ILE A 224 15.56 -0.84 1.84
N SER A 225 16.68 -0.23 2.20
CA SER A 225 17.75 0.05 1.24
C SER A 225 18.46 -1.23 0.78
N ALA A 226 19.08 -1.20 -0.41
CA ALA A 226 19.93 -2.33 -0.85
C ALA A 226 21.08 -2.62 0.12
N GLY A 227 21.54 -1.61 0.86
CA GLY A 227 22.50 -1.71 1.95
C GLY A 227 21.94 -2.24 3.28
N ARG A 228 20.71 -2.77 3.28
CA ARG A 228 20.02 -3.40 4.45
C ARG A 228 19.57 -2.42 5.54
N ASN A 229 19.69 -1.11 5.34
CA ASN A 229 19.19 -0.13 6.30
C ASN A 229 17.68 0.03 6.13
N VAL A 230 16.96 0.16 7.25
CA VAL A 230 15.54 0.36 7.29
C VAL A 230 15.25 1.75 7.84
N PHE A 231 14.50 2.55 7.07
CA PHE A 231 14.03 3.88 7.49
C PHE A 231 12.50 3.87 7.52
N VAL A 232 11.92 4.51 8.54
CA VAL A 232 10.47 4.76 8.64
C VAL A 232 10.21 6.18 8.18
N VAL A 233 9.37 6.35 7.18
CA VAL A 233 9.03 7.66 6.60
C VAL A 233 7.63 8.08 7.01
N ASP A 234 7.54 9.25 7.58
CA ASP A 234 6.27 9.95 7.79
C ASP A 234 5.91 10.70 6.50
N ILE A 235 4.77 10.37 5.90
CA ILE A 235 4.38 10.91 4.60
C ILE A 235 4.11 12.42 4.66
N ASP A 236 3.52 12.90 5.76
CA ASP A 236 3.10 14.31 5.88
C ASP A 236 4.30 15.24 6.08
N THR A 237 5.26 14.81 6.90
CA THR A 237 6.48 15.59 7.20
C THR A 237 7.65 15.25 6.30
N ARG A 238 7.60 14.11 5.62
CA ARG A 238 8.66 13.49 4.82
C ARG A 238 9.92 13.16 5.62
N VAL A 239 9.82 13.10 6.95
CA VAL A 239 10.94 12.75 7.81
C VAL A 239 11.20 11.24 7.74
N ALA A 240 12.43 10.88 7.40
CA ALA A 240 12.94 9.52 7.35
C ALA A 240 13.75 9.23 8.63
N SER A 241 13.22 8.40 9.50
CA SER A 241 13.86 7.99 10.76
C SER A 241 14.50 6.62 10.60
N PHE A 242 15.80 6.52 10.89
CA PHE A 242 16.49 5.23 10.88
C PHE A 242 15.94 4.29 11.95
N LYS A 243 15.52 3.11 11.53
CA LYS A 243 14.97 2.09 12.43
C LYS A 243 16.03 1.06 12.86
N GLY A 244 16.91 0.69 11.94
CA GLY A 244 17.93 -0.35 12.18
C GLY A 244 18.46 -0.93 10.89
N THR A 245 19.40 -1.87 11.02
CA THR A 245 20.01 -2.60 9.90
C THR A 245 19.61 -4.07 9.96
N ILE A 246 19.19 -4.63 8.82
CA ILE A 246 18.86 -6.06 8.71
C ILE A 246 20.12 -6.89 8.88
N THR A 247 20.07 -7.84 9.82
CA THR A 247 21.13 -8.80 10.12
C THR A 247 20.74 -10.21 9.68
N GLY A 248 21.68 -11.17 9.71
CA GLY A 248 21.41 -12.57 9.37
C GLY A 248 21.31 -12.87 7.87
N LEU A 249 21.57 -11.88 7.00
CA LEU A 249 21.67 -12.08 5.56
C LEU A 249 23.10 -12.51 5.16
N PRO A 250 23.27 -13.31 4.08
CA PRO A 250 24.57 -13.65 3.53
C PRO A 250 25.43 -12.43 3.21
N ALA A 251 26.74 -12.63 3.14
CA ALA A 251 27.63 -11.57 2.65
C ALA A 251 27.20 -11.13 1.24
N ASN A 252 27.29 -9.85 0.93
CA ASN A 252 26.92 -9.26 -0.36
C ASN A 252 25.43 -9.40 -0.77
N TYR A 253 24.56 -9.95 0.08
CA TYR A 253 23.12 -10.00 -0.20
C TYR A 253 22.53 -8.59 -0.12
N THR A 254 22.10 -8.03 -1.23
CA THR A 254 21.38 -6.76 -1.29
C THR A 254 19.88 -6.98 -1.14
N THR A 255 19.19 -6.12 -0.42
CA THR A 255 17.74 -6.18 -0.22
C THR A 255 17.02 -5.34 -1.26
N ASN A 256 16.82 -5.87 -2.47
CA ASN A 256 16.27 -5.13 -3.60
C ASN A 256 14.76 -5.25 -3.71
N GLY A 257 14.19 -6.43 -3.43
CA GLY A 257 12.75 -6.61 -3.37
C GLY A 257 12.31 -6.87 -1.94
N ALA A 258 11.17 -6.32 -1.55
CA ALA A 258 10.54 -6.52 -0.25
C ALA A 258 9.03 -6.63 -0.36
N ALA A 259 8.43 -7.59 0.33
CA ALA A 259 6.98 -7.75 0.43
C ALA A 259 6.57 -8.16 1.84
N VAL A 260 5.32 -7.95 2.20
CA VAL A 260 4.77 -8.39 3.48
C VAL A 260 4.09 -9.75 3.31
N ASP A 261 4.48 -10.76 4.08
CA ASP A 261 3.85 -12.08 4.05
C ASP A 261 2.46 -12.07 4.73
N ALA A 262 1.76 -13.18 4.63
CA ALA A 262 0.43 -13.34 5.24
C ALA A 262 0.42 -13.22 6.77
N ASP A 263 1.57 -13.34 7.41
CA ASP A 263 1.70 -13.24 8.86
C ASP A 263 2.14 -11.86 9.34
N GLY A 264 2.48 -10.97 8.41
CA GLY A 264 2.93 -9.60 8.68
C GLY A 264 4.44 -9.46 8.81
N ASN A 265 5.21 -10.50 8.44
CA ASN A 265 6.66 -10.40 8.37
C ASN A 265 7.10 -9.80 7.04
N ILE A 266 8.30 -9.28 7.01
CA ILE A 266 8.97 -8.80 5.80
C ILE A 266 9.66 -9.98 5.14
N VAL A 267 9.43 -10.16 3.84
CA VAL A 267 10.19 -11.08 2.98
C VAL A 267 11.04 -10.24 2.04
N VAL A 268 12.34 -10.52 2.00
CA VAL A 268 13.28 -9.80 1.13
C VAL A 268 13.90 -10.74 0.11
N SER A 269 14.16 -10.19 -1.08
CA SER A 269 14.91 -10.83 -2.17
C SER A 269 16.11 -9.97 -2.55
N SER A 270 17.11 -10.60 -3.20
CA SER A 270 18.25 -9.90 -3.76
C SER A 270 18.16 -9.86 -5.29
N ALA A 271 18.61 -8.77 -5.88
CA ALA A 271 18.76 -8.65 -7.33
C ALA A 271 20.06 -9.32 -7.83
N ASN A 272 21.06 -9.52 -6.97
CA ASN A 272 22.39 -9.94 -7.38
C ASN A 272 22.94 -11.21 -6.69
N VAL A 273 22.26 -11.70 -5.63
CA VAL A 273 22.70 -12.91 -4.91
C VAL A 273 21.62 -13.99 -4.99
N PHE A 274 22.00 -15.19 -5.42
CA PHE A 274 21.09 -16.31 -5.72
C PHE A 274 21.00 -17.29 -4.54
N GLU A 275 20.76 -16.78 -3.35
CA GLU A 275 20.66 -17.60 -2.14
C GLU A 275 19.23 -17.77 -1.61
N GLY A 276 18.25 -17.40 -2.42
CA GLY A 276 16.85 -17.50 -2.05
C GLY A 276 16.30 -16.25 -1.36
N TYR A 277 15.13 -16.39 -0.76
CA TYR A 277 14.45 -15.33 -0.05
C TYR A 277 14.66 -15.48 1.46
N PHE A 278 14.62 -14.35 2.16
CA PHE A 278 14.79 -14.30 3.61
C PHE A 278 13.58 -13.59 4.24
N LYS A 279 13.21 -14.07 5.42
CA LYS A 279 12.11 -13.53 6.20
C LYS A 279 12.62 -12.95 7.52
N LEU A 280 12.05 -11.82 7.92
CA LEU A 280 12.36 -11.13 9.17
C LEU A 280 11.10 -10.46 9.75
N SER A 281 11.10 -10.26 11.07
CA SER A 281 10.11 -9.41 11.71
C SER A 281 10.53 -7.93 11.69
N LEU A 282 9.54 -7.02 11.74
CA LEU A 282 9.82 -5.59 11.83
C LEU A 282 10.47 -5.20 13.17
N ASP A 283 10.31 -6.03 14.20
CA ASP A 283 10.73 -5.70 15.58
C ASP A 283 12.22 -5.97 15.80
N ASP A 284 12.75 -7.08 15.28
CA ASP A 284 14.13 -7.51 15.54
C ASP A 284 15.07 -7.33 14.33
N LEU A 285 14.53 -7.17 13.13
CA LEU A 285 15.27 -7.03 11.86
C LEU A 285 16.30 -8.14 11.64
N LYS A 286 16.07 -9.34 12.21
CA LYS A 286 16.91 -10.50 12.05
C LYS A 286 16.34 -11.43 10.99
N ALA A 287 17.03 -11.53 9.86
CA ALA A 287 16.61 -12.35 8.74
C ALA A 287 16.95 -13.82 8.95
N SER A 288 16.03 -14.68 8.52
CA SER A 288 16.22 -16.14 8.41
C SER A 288 15.84 -16.60 7.01
N LYS A 289 16.59 -17.56 6.47
CA LYS A 289 16.34 -18.11 5.13
C LYS A 289 14.98 -18.80 5.08
N ILE A 290 14.26 -18.61 3.98
CA ILE A 290 13.04 -19.36 3.70
C ILE A 290 13.44 -20.69 3.06
N GLU A 291 13.11 -21.78 3.76
CA GLU A 291 13.40 -23.14 3.31
C GLU A 291 12.50 -23.57 2.14
N GLY A 292 13.01 -24.45 1.29
CA GLY A 292 12.17 -25.22 0.35
C GLY A 292 12.18 -24.80 -1.11
N SER A 293 13.08 -23.92 -1.57
CA SER A 293 13.21 -23.60 -2.98
C SER A 293 14.65 -23.67 -3.47
N ASP A 294 14.94 -24.67 -4.30
CA ASP A 294 16.23 -24.79 -5.00
C ASP A 294 16.32 -23.87 -6.24
N LYS A 295 15.19 -23.29 -6.65
CA LYS A 295 15.10 -22.47 -7.87
C LYS A 295 14.25 -21.24 -7.62
N VAL A 296 14.82 -20.25 -6.96
CA VAL A 296 14.26 -18.92 -6.86
C VAL A 296 14.86 -18.04 -7.94
N TYR A 297 14.06 -17.09 -8.42
CA TYR A 297 14.56 -16.03 -9.28
C TYR A 297 15.06 -14.89 -8.41
N ASN A 298 16.17 -14.30 -8.78
CA ASN A 298 16.51 -12.98 -8.28
C ASN A 298 15.42 -12.00 -8.64
N ALA A 299 15.10 -11.12 -7.72
CA ALA A 299 14.11 -10.10 -7.95
C ALA A 299 14.67 -8.72 -7.61
N SER A 300 14.48 -7.78 -8.53
CA SER A 300 14.78 -6.37 -8.30
C SER A 300 13.69 -5.66 -7.51
N ASP A 301 12.49 -6.28 -7.39
CA ASP A 301 11.34 -5.76 -6.68
C ASP A 301 10.36 -6.88 -6.34
N LEU A 302 9.62 -6.73 -5.24
CA LEU A 302 8.52 -7.59 -4.83
C LEU A 302 7.30 -6.74 -4.46
N ALA A 303 6.20 -6.90 -5.17
CA ALA A 303 4.99 -6.12 -4.95
C ALA A 303 3.80 -6.97 -4.50
N ASN A 304 3.17 -6.61 -3.39
CA ASN A 304 1.86 -7.14 -3.01
C ASN A 304 1.00 -6.08 -2.29
N ALA A 305 -0.19 -6.46 -1.87
CA ALA A 305 -1.14 -5.55 -1.22
C ALA A 305 -1.22 -5.71 0.30
N ASN A 306 -0.34 -6.51 0.89
CA ASN A 306 -0.30 -6.68 2.33
C ASN A 306 0.40 -5.47 2.97
N LEU A 307 -0.08 -5.08 4.15
CA LEU A 307 0.49 -3.98 4.92
C LEU A 307 1.16 -4.52 6.19
N LEU A 308 2.28 -3.92 6.56
CA LEU A 308 2.87 -4.12 7.87
C LEU A 308 1.87 -3.71 8.96
N LEU A 309 1.94 -4.34 10.11
CA LEU A 309 1.12 -4.02 11.29
C LEU A 309 -0.41 -4.12 11.06
N GLN A 310 -0.86 -4.83 10.00
CA GLN A 310 -2.29 -4.97 9.70
C GLN A 310 -3.06 -5.65 10.86
N LYS A 311 -2.48 -6.68 11.47
CA LYS A 311 -3.10 -7.37 12.61
C LYS A 311 -3.31 -6.44 13.81
N GLN A 312 -2.36 -5.55 14.07
CA GLN A 312 -2.44 -4.54 15.13
C GLN A 312 -3.52 -3.49 14.82
N ALA A 313 -3.61 -3.04 13.58
CA ALA A 313 -4.66 -2.12 13.15
C ALA A 313 -6.05 -2.78 13.24
N ASP A 314 -6.20 -4.03 12.80
CA ASP A 314 -7.44 -4.79 12.90
C ASP A 314 -7.84 -5.04 14.35
N ALA A 315 -6.88 -5.37 15.23
CA ALA A 315 -7.12 -5.53 16.66
C ALA A 315 -7.61 -4.21 17.29
N LYS A 316 -6.95 -3.09 16.99
CA LYS A 316 -7.36 -1.76 17.45
C LYS A 316 -8.78 -1.42 17.00
N ASN A 317 -9.11 -1.70 15.73
CA ASN A 317 -10.44 -1.48 15.20
C ASN A 317 -11.50 -2.42 15.84
N LYS A 318 -11.14 -3.69 16.12
CA LYS A 318 -12.02 -4.62 16.85
C LYS A 318 -12.27 -4.18 18.28
N PHE A 319 -11.26 -3.68 18.99
CA PHE A 319 -11.43 -3.14 20.33
C PHE A 319 -12.31 -1.89 20.36
N SER A 320 -12.19 -1.00 19.38
CA SER A 320 -13.10 0.14 19.25
C SER A 320 -14.54 -0.29 18.92
N PHE A 321 -14.73 -1.40 18.21
CA PHE A 321 -16.05 -1.96 17.91
C PHE A 321 -16.68 -2.74 19.08
N ILE A 322 -15.86 -3.41 19.90
CA ILE A 322 -16.30 -4.14 21.08
C ILE A 322 -16.63 -3.17 22.23
N GLY A 323 -15.92 -2.02 22.29
CA GLY A 323 -16.20 -0.97 23.27
C GLY A 323 -17.57 -0.30 23.13
N THR A 324 -18.26 -0.45 21.99
CA THR A 324 -19.62 0.06 21.79
C THR A 324 -20.71 -0.96 22.08
N GLY A 325 -20.37 -2.19 22.44
CA GLY A 325 -21.34 -3.31 22.58
C GLY A 325 -21.65 -3.83 23.97
N ILE A 326 -20.82 -3.58 24.98
CA ILE A 326 -21.08 -4.05 26.36
C ILE A 326 -20.50 -3.05 27.35
N ILE A 327 -21.25 -2.03 27.72
CA ILE A 327 -20.99 -1.30 28.96
C ILE A 327 -22.00 -1.78 29.99
N LYS A 328 -21.55 -2.65 30.93
CA LYS A 328 -22.18 -2.77 32.23
C LYS A 328 -21.98 -1.43 32.96
N GLU A 329 -23.11 -0.87 33.44
CA GLU A 329 -23.10 0.29 34.31
C GLU A 329 -22.05 0.16 35.43
N GLY A 330 -21.14 1.10 35.50
CA GLY A 330 -20.20 1.27 36.59
C GLY A 330 -18.79 1.60 36.14
N GLN A 331 -18.46 2.90 36.19
CA GLN A 331 -17.12 3.51 36.19
C GLN A 331 -16.45 3.72 34.81
N MET A 332 -16.50 4.92 34.44
CA MET A 332 -15.61 5.95 33.86
C MET A 332 -16.46 6.89 33.03
N ALA A 333 -16.40 8.18 33.31
CA ALA A 333 -17.01 9.22 32.49
C ALA A 333 -16.37 9.17 31.10
N SER A 334 -16.97 8.41 30.18
CA SER A 334 -16.61 8.44 28.77
C SER A 334 -17.35 9.61 28.14
N ALA A 335 -16.60 10.53 27.55
CA ALA A 335 -17.17 11.57 26.71
C ALA A 335 -18.16 10.93 25.75
N SER A 336 -19.44 11.27 25.87
CA SER A 336 -20.50 10.79 25.00
C SER A 336 -20.86 11.89 24.01
N GLY A 337 -21.23 11.49 22.79
CA GLY A 337 -21.71 12.42 21.78
C GLY A 337 -22.94 11.90 21.09
N LYS A 338 -23.80 12.81 20.61
CA LYS A 338 -24.99 12.47 19.84
C LYS A 338 -25.20 13.48 18.72
N ILE A 339 -25.68 12.99 17.59
CA ILE A 339 -25.98 13.83 16.41
C ILE A 339 -27.47 13.81 16.13
N PHE A 340 -28.05 14.98 15.93
CA PHE A 340 -29.47 15.09 15.63
C PHE A 340 -29.77 16.33 14.76
N PRO A 341 -30.81 16.27 13.90
CA PRO A 341 -31.56 15.05 13.58
C PRO A 341 -30.70 14.04 12.80
N ASN A 342 -30.99 12.77 12.95
CA ASN A 342 -30.47 11.71 12.11
C ASN A 342 -31.65 10.81 11.70
N PRO A 343 -32.13 10.82 10.45
CA PRO A 343 -31.55 11.46 9.26
C PRO A 343 -31.51 12.99 9.27
N VAL A 344 -30.46 13.55 8.61
CA VAL A 344 -30.30 14.98 8.39
C VAL A 344 -31.08 15.37 7.12
N THR A 345 -32.17 16.05 7.30
CA THR A 345 -33.06 16.53 6.21
C THR A 345 -32.86 18.01 5.88
N SER A 346 -32.11 18.73 6.73
CA SER A 346 -31.84 20.16 6.61
C SER A 346 -30.38 20.42 6.23
N ALA A 347 -30.05 21.70 5.99
CA ALA A 347 -28.65 22.10 5.70
C ALA A 347 -27.75 22.14 6.94
N SER A 348 -28.17 21.59 8.07
CA SER A 348 -27.39 21.55 9.30
C SER A 348 -27.81 20.39 10.20
N PHE A 349 -26.91 19.99 11.09
CA PHE A 349 -27.15 19.06 12.18
C PHE A 349 -26.50 19.57 13.46
N LYS A 350 -26.96 19.10 14.61
CA LYS A 350 -26.38 19.42 15.91
C LYS A 350 -25.54 18.27 16.40
N VAL A 351 -24.41 18.60 17.00
CA VAL A 351 -23.52 17.67 17.71
C VAL A 351 -23.63 17.99 19.19
N LEU A 352 -24.20 17.09 19.97
CA LEU A 352 -24.20 17.16 21.43
C LEU A 352 -22.92 16.53 21.93
N LEU A 353 -22.18 17.25 22.74
CA LEU A 353 -20.98 16.82 23.45
C LEU A 353 -21.34 16.75 24.93
N ASP A 354 -21.13 15.59 25.57
CA ASP A 354 -21.46 15.36 26.96
C ASP A 354 -20.28 14.66 27.67
N GLY A 355 -19.93 15.14 28.87
CA GLY A 355 -18.80 14.63 29.63
C GLY A 355 -17.42 14.98 29.05
N ASN A 356 -17.33 16.01 28.21
CA ASN A 356 -16.07 16.42 27.58
C ASN A 356 -15.32 17.45 28.42
N THR A 357 -13.98 17.37 28.40
CA THR A 357 -13.13 18.41 29.00
C THR A 357 -13.18 19.69 28.17
N GLN A 358 -13.09 20.85 28.83
CA GLN A 358 -13.02 22.12 28.12
C GLN A 358 -11.80 22.19 27.22
N GLY A 359 -11.96 22.76 26.01
CA GLY A 359 -10.87 22.88 25.07
C GLY A 359 -11.32 23.00 23.61
N ILE A 360 -10.33 22.97 22.73
CA ILE A 360 -10.57 23.04 21.27
C ILE A 360 -10.82 21.64 20.74
N TYR A 361 -11.92 21.50 20.00
CA TYR A 361 -12.29 20.24 19.31
C TYR A 361 -12.45 20.50 17.82
N THR A 362 -12.35 19.44 17.05
CA THR A 362 -12.58 19.47 15.59
C THR A 362 -13.67 18.47 15.24
N ILE A 363 -14.73 18.96 14.59
CA ILE A 363 -15.80 18.12 14.02
C ILE A 363 -15.50 17.92 12.54
N LEU A 364 -15.37 16.67 12.12
CA LEU A 364 -15.15 16.27 10.73
C LEU A 364 -16.40 15.59 10.19
N LEU A 365 -16.87 15.99 9.01
CA LEU A 365 -17.82 15.26 8.19
C LEU A 365 -17.03 14.51 7.12
N THR A 366 -17.13 13.17 7.10
CA THR A 366 -16.42 12.33 6.14
C THR A 366 -17.40 11.42 5.41
N ASP A 367 -17.06 11.01 4.19
CA ASP A 367 -17.78 9.92 3.53
C ASP A 367 -17.39 8.55 4.11
N VAL A 368 -18.07 7.49 3.65
CA VAL A 368 -17.79 6.11 4.09
C VAL A 368 -16.40 5.60 3.69
N ALA A 369 -15.75 6.27 2.73
CA ALA A 369 -14.37 5.98 2.32
C ALA A 369 -13.34 6.75 3.18
N GLY A 370 -13.80 7.55 4.17
CA GLY A 370 -12.95 8.33 5.06
C GLY A 370 -12.48 9.67 4.52
N ARG A 371 -12.92 10.10 3.32
CA ARG A 371 -12.57 11.41 2.76
C ARG A 371 -13.28 12.51 3.54
N THR A 372 -12.53 13.49 4.03
CA THR A 372 -13.08 14.63 4.75
C THR A 372 -13.75 15.59 3.75
N LEU A 373 -15.04 15.81 3.94
CA LEU A 373 -15.84 16.77 3.17
C LEU A 373 -15.86 18.14 3.82
N GLN A 374 -15.81 18.17 5.15
CA GLN A 374 -15.87 19.40 5.93
C GLN A 374 -15.19 19.22 7.29
N SER A 375 -14.55 20.28 7.78
CA SER A 375 -13.90 20.35 9.08
C SER A 375 -14.30 21.65 9.79
N ASN A 376 -14.79 21.54 11.01
CA ASN A 376 -15.21 22.67 11.85
C ASN A 376 -14.45 22.63 13.18
N LYS A 377 -13.74 23.70 13.52
CA LYS A 377 -13.16 23.87 14.86
C LYS A 377 -14.19 24.51 15.77
N ILE A 378 -14.31 23.98 16.96
CA ILE A 378 -15.22 24.48 18.01
C ILE A 378 -14.45 24.63 19.33
N ASN A 379 -14.92 25.49 20.20
CA ASN A 379 -14.41 25.63 21.55
C ASN A 379 -15.46 25.11 22.55
N VAL A 380 -15.14 24.04 23.25
CA VAL A 380 -16.00 23.44 24.27
C VAL A 380 -15.68 24.14 25.59
N THR A 381 -16.67 24.83 26.16
CA THR A 381 -16.56 25.63 27.41
C THR A 381 -17.39 25.07 28.54
N ALA A 382 -18.25 24.08 28.28
CA ALA A 382 -19.09 23.41 29.25
C ALA A 382 -18.98 21.90 29.14
N GLU A 383 -19.26 21.20 30.24
CA GLU A 383 -19.28 19.73 30.29
C GLU A 383 -20.30 19.13 29.30
N GLN A 384 -21.44 19.81 29.16
CA GLN A 384 -22.43 19.51 28.14
C GLN A 384 -22.63 20.70 27.23
N GLN A 385 -22.38 20.52 25.93
CA GLN A 385 -22.47 21.57 24.91
C GLN A 385 -23.07 21.03 23.62
N SER A 386 -23.93 21.80 22.99
CA SER A 386 -24.52 21.47 21.69
C SER A 386 -24.04 22.44 20.62
N GLU A 387 -23.40 21.93 19.58
CA GLU A 387 -22.88 22.71 18.47
C GLU A 387 -23.70 22.49 17.20
N ASN A 388 -24.04 23.58 16.52
CA ASN A 388 -24.75 23.52 15.24
C ASN A 388 -23.74 23.51 14.08
N VAL A 389 -23.71 22.44 13.34
CA VAL A 389 -22.81 22.27 12.18
C VAL A 389 -23.61 22.48 10.90
N ARG A 390 -23.34 23.58 10.21
CA ARG A 390 -23.91 23.86 8.90
C ARG A 390 -23.13 23.08 7.83
N ILE A 391 -23.85 22.38 6.95
CA ILE A 391 -23.26 21.67 5.81
C ILE A 391 -23.00 22.68 4.69
N LEU A 392 -21.73 22.95 4.38
CA LEU A 392 -21.31 24.01 3.45
C LEU A 392 -21.51 23.62 1.98
N ASN A 393 -21.16 22.39 1.63
CA ASN A 393 -21.34 21.86 0.27
C ASN A 393 -22.30 20.67 0.38
N ARG A 394 -23.56 20.84 -0.03
CA ARG A 394 -24.56 19.78 0.07
C ARG A 394 -24.01 18.49 -0.56
N PRO A 395 -23.59 17.51 0.25
CA PRO A 395 -23.16 16.22 -0.28
C PRO A 395 -24.37 15.48 -0.85
N SER A 396 -24.12 14.50 -1.70
CA SER A 396 -25.16 13.61 -2.24
C SER A 396 -25.92 12.93 -1.10
N LYS A 397 -27.19 12.61 -1.31
CA LYS A 397 -27.95 11.77 -0.36
C LYS A 397 -27.20 10.47 -0.09
N GLY A 398 -27.03 10.11 1.17
CA GLY A 398 -26.25 8.92 1.52
C GLY A 398 -25.83 8.88 2.97
N ILE A 399 -24.95 7.93 3.26
CA ILE A 399 -24.39 7.68 4.59
C ILE A 399 -23.03 8.38 4.71
N TYR A 400 -22.86 9.09 5.81
CA TYR A 400 -21.64 9.82 6.17
C TYR A 400 -21.25 9.51 7.61
N LEU A 401 -20.02 9.85 7.99
CA LEU A 401 -19.52 9.74 9.35
C LEU A 401 -19.18 11.14 9.87
N VAL A 402 -19.66 11.45 11.07
CA VAL A 402 -19.23 12.63 11.81
C VAL A 402 -18.27 12.17 12.91
N LYS A 403 -17.06 12.72 12.90
CA LYS A 403 -16.01 12.42 13.87
C LYS A 403 -15.72 13.67 14.67
N VAL A 404 -15.58 13.54 15.99
CA VAL A 404 -15.12 14.62 16.86
C VAL A 404 -13.78 14.27 17.43
N MET A 405 -12.82 15.19 17.31
CA MET A 405 -11.46 15.03 17.79
C MET A 405 -11.10 16.13 18.78
N ASN A 406 -10.29 15.80 19.79
CA ASN A 406 -9.70 16.76 20.71
C ASN A 406 -8.49 17.49 20.10
N ALA A 407 -7.87 18.40 20.85
CA ALA A 407 -6.68 19.15 20.41
C ALA A 407 -5.47 18.26 20.10
N GLN A 408 -5.38 17.08 20.69
CA GLN A 408 -4.34 16.08 20.45
C GLN A 408 -4.65 15.18 19.24
N LYS A 409 -5.67 15.54 18.44
CA LYS A 409 -6.17 14.77 17.27
C LYS A 409 -6.67 13.36 17.62
N GLN A 410 -7.01 13.09 18.86
CA GLN A 410 -7.64 11.84 19.27
C GLN A 410 -9.15 11.92 18.99
N ILE A 411 -9.70 10.89 18.35
CA ILE A 411 -11.13 10.78 18.10
C ILE A 411 -11.81 10.45 19.43
N ILE A 412 -12.70 11.32 19.87
CA ILE A 412 -13.48 11.14 21.10
C ILE A 412 -14.82 10.45 20.86
N PHE A 413 -15.44 10.68 19.71
CA PHE A 413 -16.54 9.83 19.23
C PHE A 413 -16.71 9.90 17.70
N THR A 414 -17.40 8.91 17.16
CA THR A 414 -17.80 8.85 15.75
C THR A 414 -19.23 8.37 15.66
N GLU A 415 -20.05 9.08 14.91
CA GLU A 415 -21.44 8.69 14.67
C GLU A 415 -21.75 8.67 13.18
N LYS A 416 -22.55 7.69 12.75
CA LYS A 416 -23.07 7.54 11.41
C LYS A 416 -24.30 8.42 11.22
N VAL A 417 -24.27 9.28 10.20
CA VAL A 417 -25.41 10.14 9.84
C VAL A 417 -25.90 9.82 8.43
N MET A 418 -27.20 9.88 8.25
CA MET A 418 -27.83 9.78 6.94
C MET A 418 -28.23 11.16 6.48
N ILE A 419 -27.74 11.63 5.32
CA ILE A 419 -28.13 12.90 4.69
C ILE A 419 -29.16 12.60 3.59
N GLN A 420 -30.32 13.31 3.64
CA GLN A 420 -31.45 13.12 2.70
C GLN A 420 -31.70 14.36 1.84
#